data_11cf6370ac8f2fe801cc410182fb9a76
#
_entry.id   11cf6370ac8f2fe801cc410182fb9a76
#
_cell.length_a   1.000
_cell.length_b   1.000
_cell.length_c   1.000
_cell.angle_alpha   90.00
_cell.angle_beta   90.00
_cell.angle_gamma   90.00
#
_symmetry.space_group_name_H-M   'P 1'
#
loop_
_entity.id
_entity.type
_entity.pdbx_description
1 polymer ?
#
loop_
_entity_poly.entity_id
_entity_poly.type
_entity_poly.pdbx_seq_one_letter_code
_entity_poly.pdbx_strand_id
1 'polypeptide(L)'
;MTRSYPRIVTSFILNMRSSVSVAAVALVLLQGTNALNAAIQRKLNLLADMGMNPDGSAMVTFSDDADNSAFDATAFKSLKIATTSNSPAVLAAAPLRNITPEYVELPLDHFAYKKGQDSSYHGTFFNRYWVNMDAYKPGGPVFLYDTGEADAEPGALTRLLNETSFFKQLVDDYNGIGIVWEHRFYGNSTPTPIDLNTPAEAFEFLNTEQSLKDVDAFARQFSRKGVNATLTPDKTPWVFVGGSYPGMRAAFMRNMYPETIHASWASSAPVEASVDQSFYFSPIWRGMHAKGFGNCSEDVHAAVNYMDNIMDTDSRATAKLKEQFLGLGAANNSNPTFADALTTPFYLWQSYGMEGGSLGLRQFCDYLEKDPKTNTTAPAEGWSKSKGAKWTVDRWASYPVFVNNTNAYLETECSGKLNVTGNCDLNQRFTDPASIAWTWQYCTQWGYFQSANLGSQQLVSKYNSLEHQKDICHRQFPNAPKSLFPEWPNTARTNKIFGGWDIRPSNTYWSNGEFDPWRTLSPASAEPFAPKGVQVIQDVPKCGKKTSRNELFGLVLKDAQHCYDFRTTGSTVPDGPVSRTLFRKALSEWLQCYKPKKGQSKPWNA
;
A
#
# COMPACT_ATOMS: atom_id res chain seq x y z
N MET A 1 35.72 -60.65 -2.46
CA MET A 1 36.61 -59.65 -1.86
C MET A 1 35.82 -58.40 -1.58
N THR A 2 35.31 -58.33 -0.38
CA THR A 2 34.49 -57.25 0.17
C THR A 2 35.40 -56.19 0.76
N ARG A 3 35.24 -54.93 0.37
CA ARG A 3 35.81 -53.79 1.11
C ARG A 3 34.65 -52.89 1.57
N SER A 4 34.47 -52.96 2.88
CA SER A 4 33.65 -52.07 3.68
C SER A 4 34.31 -50.70 3.85
N TYR A 5 33.52 -49.61 3.74
CA TYR A 5 33.90 -48.28 4.21
C TYR A 5 33.10 -47.95 5.47
N PRO A 6 33.73 -47.37 6.51
CA PRO A 6 33.05 -47.04 7.73
C PRO A 6 32.28 -45.71 7.62
N ARG A 7 31.07 -45.71 8.16
CA ARG A 7 30.28 -44.50 8.44
C ARG A 7 30.94 -43.72 9.59
N ILE A 8 31.30 -42.49 9.34
CA ILE A 8 31.51 -41.50 10.40
C ILE A 8 30.31 -40.60 10.38
N VAL A 9 29.43 -40.81 11.35
CA VAL A 9 28.34 -39.91 11.70
C VAL A 9 28.94 -38.93 12.71
N THR A 10 29.25 -37.72 12.27
CA THR A 10 29.56 -36.62 13.19
C THR A 10 28.31 -35.72 13.25
N SER A 11 27.60 -35.91 14.34
CA SER A 11 26.50 -35.06 14.78
C SER A 11 27.06 -33.68 15.13
N PHE A 12 26.79 -32.69 14.28
CA PHE A 12 26.82 -31.27 14.64
C PHE A 12 25.40 -30.76 14.74
N ILE A 13 24.81 -30.91 15.93
CA ILE A 13 23.67 -30.14 16.34
C ILE A 13 24.17 -28.73 16.65
N LEU A 14 24.20 -27.86 15.67
CA LEU A 14 24.31 -26.43 15.92
C LEU A 14 22.90 -25.90 16.25
N ASN A 15 22.72 -25.54 17.50
CA ASN A 15 21.64 -24.69 17.97
C ASN A 15 21.68 -23.34 17.23
N MET A 16 21.06 -23.24 16.09
CA MET A 16 20.65 -21.96 15.53
C MET A 16 19.31 -21.60 16.14
N ARG A 17 19.32 -20.96 17.30
CA ARG A 17 18.22 -20.13 17.75
C ARG A 17 18.10 -19.02 16.72
N SER A 18 17.11 -19.10 15.89
CA SER A 18 16.75 -18.08 14.92
C SER A 18 16.20 -16.85 15.64
N SER A 19 17.10 -15.95 16.05
CA SER A 19 16.78 -14.55 16.08
C SER A 19 16.74 -14.11 14.61
N VAL A 20 15.58 -14.20 13.97
CA VAL A 20 15.33 -13.44 12.74
C VAL A 20 15.43 -11.98 13.17
N SER A 21 16.58 -11.38 12.96
CA SER A 21 16.78 -9.98 13.28
C SER A 21 15.86 -9.17 12.38
N VAL A 22 15.17 -8.18 12.96
CA VAL A 22 14.34 -7.20 12.25
C VAL A 22 15.12 -6.58 11.07
N ALA A 23 16.44 -6.49 11.17
CA ALA A 23 17.35 -6.10 10.10
C ALA A 23 17.30 -7.02 8.86
N ALA A 24 17.06 -8.32 9.02
CA ALA A 24 16.91 -9.24 7.88
C ALA A 24 15.60 -9.04 7.14
N VAL A 25 14.52 -8.65 7.85
CA VAL A 25 13.23 -8.28 7.24
C VAL A 25 13.36 -6.97 6.44
N ALA A 26 14.09 -5.99 6.96
CA ALA A 26 14.33 -4.72 6.26
C ALA A 26 15.21 -4.90 5.00
N LEU A 27 16.22 -5.78 5.03
CA LEU A 27 17.12 -5.99 3.88
C LEU A 27 16.45 -6.78 2.74
N VAL A 28 15.51 -7.68 3.05
CA VAL A 28 14.72 -8.41 2.05
C VAL A 28 13.64 -7.52 1.40
N LEU A 29 13.31 -6.38 2.04
CA LEU A 29 12.27 -5.46 1.58
C LEU A 29 12.73 -4.45 0.51
N LEU A 30 14.02 -4.42 0.15
CA LEU A 30 14.58 -3.45 -0.78
C LEU A 30 14.73 -3.96 -2.23
N GLN A 31 14.16 -5.11 -2.56
CA GLN A 31 14.22 -5.63 -3.93
C GLN A 31 12.89 -5.45 -4.65
N GLY A 32 12.90 -4.54 -5.63
CA GLY A 32 11.98 -4.37 -6.79
C GLY A 32 10.67 -3.58 -6.57
N THR A 33 10.05 -2.86 -7.37
CA THR A 33 10.02 -2.10 -8.62
C THR A 33 8.67 -1.47 -8.99
N ASN A 34 8.63 -0.71 -9.90
CA ASN A 34 7.85 0.16 -10.80
C ASN A 34 6.32 0.27 -10.72
N ALA A 35 5.85 1.44 -11.19
CA ALA A 35 4.54 2.05 -11.04
C ALA A 35 4.09 1.99 -9.58
N LEU A 36 4.35 3.01 -8.83
CA LEU A 36 4.10 3.12 -7.36
C LEU A 36 3.67 1.76 -6.79
N ASN A 37 4.64 0.85 -6.75
CA ASN A 37 4.44 -0.58 -6.64
C ASN A 37 3.61 -0.88 -5.40
N ALA A 38 2.38 -1.33 -5.56
CA ALA A 38 1.49 -1.61 -4.45
C ALA A 38 2.11 -2.60 -3.46
N ALA A 39 2.90 -3.56 -3.93
CA ALA A 39 3.61 -4.50 -3.06
C ALA A 39 4.65 -3.78 -2.20
N ILE A 40 5.45 -2.87 -2.77
CA ILE A 40 6.38 -2.02 -2.00
C ILE A 40 5.61 -1.10 -1.06
N GLN A 41 4.57 -0.44 -1.54
CA GLN A 41 3.76 0.45 -0.71
C GLN A 41 3.15 -0.31 0.48
N ARG A 42 2.70 -1.55 0.28
CA ARG A 42 2.20 -2.40 1.36
C ARG A 42 3.29 -2.76 2.36
N LYS A 43 4.49 -3.10 1.89
CA LYS A 43 5.64 -3.37 2.75
C LYS A 43 6.04 -2.12 3.54
N LEU A 44 6.07 -0.96 2.90
CA LEU A 44 6.37 0.33 3.55
C LEU A 44 5.28 0.70 4.56
N ASN A 45 4.01 0.51 4.24
CA ASN A 45 2.91 0.72 5.18
C ASN A 45 3.03 -0.21 6.39
N LEU A 46 3.38 -1.49 6.19
CA LEU A 46 3.58 -2.42 7.31
C LEU A 46 4.74 -1.98 8.22
N LEU A 47 5.88 -1.56 7.67
CA LEU A 47 6.99 -1.01 8.44
C LEU A 47 6.56 0.24 9.22
N ALA A 48 5.86 1.16 8.56
CA ALA A 48 5.34 2.37 9.18
C ALA A 48 4.32 2.07 10.30
N ASP A 49 3.42 1.09 10.10
CA ASP A 49 2.49 0.62 11.13
C ASP A 49 3.20 0.00 12.34
N MET A 50 4.38 -0.56 12.13
CA MET A 50 5.26 -1.09 13.18
C MET A 50 6.14 -0.01 13.84
N GLY A 51 6.03 1.26 13.44
CA GLY A 51 6.87 2.35 13.94
C GLY A 51 8.31 2.30 13.45
N MET A 52 8.54 1.77 12.26
CA MET A 52 9.87 1.64 11.65
C MET A 52 9.99 2.49 10.39
N ASN A 53 11.19 3.04 10.16
CA ASN A 53 11.57 3.66 8.92
C ASN A 53 11.76 2.61 7.79
N PRO A 54 11.84 3.03 6.52
CA PRO A 54 12.09 2.12 5.40
C PRO A 54 13.35 1.26 5.52
N ASP A 55 14.37 1.76 6.21
CA ASP A 55 15.63 1.05 6.48
C ASP A 55 15.57 0.11 7.70
N GLY A 56 14.38 -0.02 8.33
CA GLY A 56 14.16 -0.87 9.50
C GLY A 56 14.60 -0.24 10.83
N SER A 57 15.09 1.00 10.84
CA SER A 57 15.37 1.73 12.07
C SER A 57 14.05 2.19 12.74
N ALA A 58 14.06 2.36 14.07
CA ALA A 58 12.89 2.87 14.76
C ALA A 58 12.61 4.33 14.38
N MET A 59 11.34 4.67 14.17
CA MET A 59 10.92 6.06 14.00
C MET A 59 11.08 6.80 15.32
N VAL A 60 11.74 7.95 15.29
CA VAL A 60 11.83 8.86 16.44
C VAL A 60 10.60 9.78 16.39
N THR A 61 9.74 9.72 17.39
CA THR A 61 8.70 10.73 17.57
C THR A 61 9.33 11.97 18.16
N PHE A 62 9.39 13.05 17.41
CA PHE A 62 9.68 14.37 17.99
C PHE A 62 8.41 14.84 18.69
N SER A 63 8.48 15.10 20.01
CA SER A 63 7.45 15.87 20.67
C SER A 63 7.53 17.32 20.20
N ASP A 64 6.39 17.94 19.90
CA ASP A 64 6.30 19.32 19.39
C ASP A 64 6.82 20.41 20.35
N ASP A 65 7.39 20.04 21.49
CA ASP A 65 7.92 20.93 22.53
C ASP A 65 9.44 21.19 22.46
N ALA A 66 10.11 20.76 21.38
CA ALA A 66 11.54 21.06 21.19
C ALA A 66 11.71 22.38 20.43
N ASP A 67 12.06 23.39 21.19
CA ASP A 67 12.48 24.72 20.75
C ASP A 67 13.42 24.66 19.52
N ASN A 68 13.04 25.37 18.45
CA ASN A 68 13.72 25.43 17.14
C ASN A 68 15.04 26.23 17.23
N SER A 69 15.97 25.86 18.09
CA SER A 69 17.28 26.49 18.16
C SER A 69 18.42 25.51 17.80
N ALA A 70 19.02 25.78 16.65
CA ALA A 70 20.32 25.31 16.19
C ALA A 70 20.48 23.82 15.87
N PHE A 71 20.27 23.49 14.63
CA PHE A 71 20.74 22.23 14.02
C PHE A 71 22.28 22.27 13.90
N ASP A 72 22.97 21.64 14.86
CA ASP A 72 24.43 21.49 14.80
C ASP A 72 24.80 20.22 14.01
N ALA A 73 25.32 20.41 12.79
CA ALA A 73 25.79 19.33 11.93
C ALA A 73 26.98 18.54 12.50
N THR A 74 27.52 18.91 13.66
CA THR A 74 28.61 18.18 14.34
C THR A 74 28.10 17.05 15.22
N ALA A 75 26.81 17.00 15.55
CA ALA A 75 26.20 15.93 16.34
C ALA A 75 26.17 14.59 15.60
N PHE A 76 26.28 14.56 14.27
CA PHE A 76 26.30 13.34 13.47
C PHE A 76 27.59 12.49 13.61
N LYS A 77 28.67 13.03 14.16
CA LYS A 77 29.92 12.27 14.38
C LYS A 77 30.00 11.53 15.70
N SER A 78 29.08 11.71 16.62
CA SER A 78 29.13 11.13 17.95
C SER A 78 27.95 10.24 18.35
N LEU A 79 27.03 9.92 17.43
CA LEU A 79 26.02 8.89 17.68
C LEU A 79 26.68 7.48 17.60
N LYS A 80 27.58 7.20 18.54
CA LYS A 80 27.84 5.82 18.95
C LYS A 80 26.51 5.35 19.52
N ILE A 81 25.84 4.45 18.78
CA ILE A 81 24.75 3.66 19.32
C ILE A 81 25.27 3.03 20.59
N ALA A 82 24.94 3.62 21.71
CA ALA A 82 25.12 2.99 23.02
C ALA A 82 24.17 1.78 23.02
N THR A 83 24.72 0.61 22.73
CA THR A 83 24.08 -0.68 23.05
C THR A 83 24.09 -0.86 24.57
N THR A 84 23.47 0.05 25.29
CA THR A 84 23.14 -0.13 26.70
C THR A 84 21.64 -0.31 26.79
N SER A 85 21.29 -1.55 27.08
CA SER A 85 20.04 -2.07 27.56
C SER A 85 19.28 -1.11 28.46
N ASN A 86 18.37 -0.30 27.94
CA ASN A 86 17.24 0.26 28.69
C ASN A 86 16.33 1.10 27.78
N SER A 87 16.07 0.64 26.54
CA SER A 87 14.90 1.10 25.80
C SER A 87 13.73 0.20 26.14
N PRO A 88 12.66 0.69 26.76
CA PRO A 88 11.52 -0.15 27.18
C PRO A 88 10.59 -0.53 26.03
N ALA A 89 11.00 -0.46 24.80
CA ALA A 89 10.13 -0.75 23.66
C ALA A 89 10.72 -1.64 22.55
N VAL A 90 11.93 -2.20 22.73
CA VAL A 90 12.23 -3.43 22.00
C VAL A 90 11.60 -4.53 22.83
N LEU A 91 10.37 -4.87 22.50
CA LEU A 91 9.61 -5.99 23.00
C LEU A 91 10.55 -7.19 23.20
N ALA A 92 10.83 -7.53 24.48
CA ALA A 92 11.04 -8.92 24.84
C ALA A 92 9.76 -9.63 24.38
N ALA A 93 9.75 -10.06 23.13
CA ALA A 93 8.68 -10.88 22.61
C ALA A 93 8.64 -12.12 23.50
N ALA A 94 7.63 -12.21 24.35
CA ALA A 94 7.16 -13.51 24.79
C ALA A 94 7.12 -14.39 23.53
N PRO A 95 7.52 -15.66 23.57
CA PRO A 95 7.53 -16.49 22.37
C PRO A 95 6.15 -16.39 21.74
N LEU A 96 6.06 -15.67 20.58
CA LEU A 96 4.81 -15.49 19.86
C LEU A 96 4.26 -16.90 19.65
N ARG A 97 3.06 -17.16 20.15
CA ARG A 97 2.36 -18.39 19.84
C ARG A 97 2.38 -18.57 18.34
N ASN A 98 2.79 -19.71 17.87
CA ASN A 98 2.96 -19.96 16.44
C ASN A 98 1.57 -20.18 15.83
N ILE A 99 0.91 -19.10 15.36
CA ILE A 99 -0.28 -19.22 14.53
C ILE A 99 0.21 -19.61 13.13
N THR A 100 -0.12 -20.81 12.72
CA THR A 100 0.21 -21.32 11.38
C THR A 100 -0.85 -20.87 10.36
N PRO A 101 -0.46 -20.69 9.09
CA PRO A 101 -1.42 -20.45 8.03
C PRO A 101 -2.36 -21.65 7.86
N GLU A 102 -3.61 -21.35 7.56
CA GLU A 102 -4.65 -22.31 7.19
C GLU A 102 -5.09 -22.04 5.75
N TYR A 103 -5.71 -23.04 5.14
CA TYR A 103 -6.13 -22.96 3.75
C TYR A 103 -7.59 -23.37 3.61
N VAL A 104 -8.30 -22.69 2.72
CA VAL A 104 -9.64 -23.06 2.29
C VAL A 104 -9.62 -23.28 0.77
N GLU A 105 -10.23 -24.36 0.33
CA GLU A 105 -10.41 -24.63 -1.10
C GLU A 105 -11.60 -23.83 -1.63
N LEU A 106 -11.38 -23.09 -2.71
CA LEU A 106 -12.35 -22.19 -3.33
C LEU A 106 -12.37 -22.39 -4.85
N PRO A 107 -13.53 -22.20 -5.50
CA PRO A 107 -13.63 -22.22 -6.97
C PRO A 107 -12.76 -21.12 -7.59
N LEU A 108 -12.09 -21.44 -8.68
CA LEU A 108 -11.36 -20.43 -9.45
C LEU A 108 -12.34 -19.47 -10.13
N ASP A 109 -13.44 -19.97 -10.73
CA ASP A 109 -14.55 -19.15 -11.26
C ASP A 109 -15.83 -19.38 -10.44
N HIS A 110 -16.13 -18.48 -9.52
CA HIS A 110 -17.39 -18.49 -8.75
C HIS A 110 -18.64 -18.27 -9.60
N PHE A 111 -18.50 -17.82 -10.82
CA PHE A 111 -19.61 -17.44 -11.70
C PHE A 111 -19.80 -18.35 -12.91
N ALA A 112 -19.12 -19.49 -12.96
CA ALA A 112 -19.24 -20.48 -14.04
C ALA A 112 -20.69 -20.93 -14.23
N TYR A 113 -21.48 -21.07 -13.13
CA TYR A 113 -22.89 -21.43 -13.19
C TYR A 113 -23.76 -20.45 -14.00
N LYS A 114 -23.41 -19.17 -14.07
CA LYS A 114 -24.10 -18.19 -14.92
C LYS A 114 -23.96 -18.49 -16.42
N LYS A 115 -22.96 -19.30 -16.77
CA LYS A 115 -22.72 -19.81 -18.12
C LYS A 115 -23.27 -21.23 -18.30
N GLY A 116 -24.08 -21.74 -17.31
CA GLY A 116 -24.62 -23.10 -17.34
C GLY A 116 -23.60 -24.19 -16.99
N GLN A 117 -22.50 -23.84 -16.32
CA GLN A 117 -21.41 -24.74 -15.93
C GLN A 117 -21.38 -24.92 -14.40
N ASP A 118 -20.80 -26.01 -13.94
CA ASP A 118 -20.51 -26.24 -12.52
C ASP A 118 -19.49 -25.23 -11.98
N SER A 119 -19.53 -24.89 -10.69
CA SER A 119 -18.59 -23.93 -10.06
C SER A 119 -17.14 -24.41 -10.09
N SER A 120 -16.89 -25.71 -10.19
CA SER A 120 -15.56 -26.30 -10.33
C SER A 120 -15.07 -26.43 -11.78
N TYR A 121 -15.83 -25.97 -12.77
CA TYR A 121 -15.52 -26.14 -14.20
C TYR A 121 -14.12 -25.65 -14.59
N HIS A 122 -13.66 -24.52 -14.01
CA HIS A 122 -12.31 -23.98 -14.20
C HIS A 122 -11.31 -24.43 -13.13
N GLY A 123 -11.70 -25.39 -12.26
CA GLY A 123 -10.91 -25.89 -11.15
C GLY A 123 -11.07 -25.07 -9.86
N THR A 124 -10.28 -25.45 -8.87
CA THR A 124 -10.23 -24.84 -7.53
C THR A 124 -8.82 -24.40 -7.21
N PHE A 125 -8.66 -23.58 -6.19
CA PHE A 125 -7.37 -23.20 -5.61
C PHE A 125 -7.48 -23.13 -4.09
N PHE A 126 -6.33 -23.17 -3.41
CA PHE A 126 -6.25 -23.04 -1.97
C PHE A 126 -5.95 -21.59 -1.59
N ASN A 127 -6.89 -20.96 -0.87
CA ASN A 127 -6.71 -19.60 -0.37
C ASN A 127 -6.24 -19.62 1.08
N ARG A 128 -5.20 -18.87 1.39
CA ARG A 128 -4.51 -18.85 2.68
C ARG A 128 -5.11 -17.80 3.61
N TYR A 129 -5.14 -18.11 4.91
CA TYR A 129 -5.58 -17.20 5.97
C TYR A 129 -4.97 -17.61 7.32
N TRP A 130 -5.01 -16.70 8.30
CA TRP A 130 -4.57 -16.94 9.67
C TRP A 130 -5.69 -16.58 10.65
N VAL A 131 -5.77 -17.29 11.78
CA VAL A 131 -6.83 -17.08 12.78
C VAL A 131 -6.26 -16.95 14.16
N ASN A 132 -6.69 -15.91 14.89
CA ASN A 132 -6.51 -15.79 16.33
C ASN A 132 -7.85 -15.81 17.05
N MET A 133 -7.97 -16.67 18.08
CA MET A 133 -9.17 -16.84 18.91
C MET A 133 -8.90 -16.59 20.39
N ASP A 134 -7.74 -16.07 20.77
CA ASP A 134 -7.34 -15.96 22.18
C ASP A 134 -8.33 -15.12 23.01
N ALA A 135 -8.89 -14.08 22.43
CA ALA A 135 -9.87 -13.22 23.08
C ALA A 135 -11.33 -13.74 22.96
N TYR A 136 -11.57 -14.76 22.13
CA TYR A 136 -12.93 -15.14 21.76
C TYR A 136 -13.77 -15.62 22.95
N LYS A 137 -14.96 -15.05 23.06
CA LYS A 137 -16.05 -15.54 23.94
C LYS A 137 -17.32 -15.78 23.11
N PRO A 138 -18.18 -16.76 23.51
CA PRO A 138 -19.42 -17.02 22.81
C PRO A 138 -20.26 -15.74 22.60
N GLY A 139 -20.63 -15.48 21.34
CA GLY A 139 -21.34 -14.27 20.92
C GLY A 139 -20.45 -13.14 20.40
N GLY A 140 -19.14 -13.26 20.51
CA GLY A 140 -18.19 -12.31 19.88
C GLY A 140 -18.24 -12.39 18.36
N PRO A 141 -18.01 -11.26 17.65
CA PRO A 141 -18.03 -11.21 16.19
C PRO A 141 -16.78 -11.85 15.58
N VAL A 142 -16.85 -12.14 14.28
CA VAL A 142 -15.68 -12.49 13.46
C VAL A 142 -15.20 -11.23 12.76
N PHE A 143 -13.93 -10.88 12.97
CA PHE A 143 -13.25 -9.79 12.30
C PHE A 143 -12.35 -10.35 11.20
N LEU A 144 -12.48 -9.83 10.00
CA LEU A 144 -11.62 -10.17 8.87
C LEU A 144 -10.84 -8.92 8.45
N TYR A 145 -9.52 -9.01 8.59
CA TYR A 145 -8.57 -8.03 8.04
C TYR A 145 -8.10 -8.53 6.68
N ASP A 146 -8.38 -7.77 5.64
CA ASP A 146 -7.97 -8.08 4.28
C ASP A 146 -6.60 -7.46 3.99
N THR A 147 -5.65 -8.27 3.55
CA THR A 147 -4.30 -7.80 3.22
C THR A 147 -4.23 -7.14 1.84
N GLY A 148 -5.13 -7.53 0.91
CA GLY A 148 -5.19 -6.98 -0.44
C GLY A 148 -4.05 -7.44 -1.34
N GLU A 149 -3.47 -6.50 -2.06
CA GLU A 149 -2.54 -6.70 -3.16
C GLU A 149 -1.10 -7.01 -2.71
N ALA A 150 -0.94 -7.89 -1.72
CA ALA A 150 0.37 -8.35 -1.24
C ALA A 150 0.31 -9.73 -0.59
N ASP A 151 1.47 -10.36 -0.43
CA ASP A 151 1.65 -11.51 0.46
C ASP A 151 1.26 -11.12 1.90
N ALA A 152 0.34 -11.89 2.49
CA ALA A 152 -0.16 -11.62 3.84
C ALA A 152 0.79 -12.09 4.94
N GLU A 153 1.69 -13.03 4.67
CA GLU A 153 2.52 -13.68 5.67
C GLU A 153 3.38 -12.73 6.49
N PRO A 154 4.07 -11.72 5.90
CA PRO A 154 4.92 -10.80 6.65
C PRO A 154 4.17 -9.99 7.72
N GLY A 155 2.87 -9.73 7.51
CA GLY A 155 2.05 -8.90 8.40
C GLY A 155 1.05 -9.67 9.27
N ALA A 156 0.77 -10.95 8.97
CA ALA A 156 -0.31 -11.70 9.60
C ALA A 156 -0.13 -11.83 11.12
N LEU A 157 1.05 -12.27 11.57
CA LEU A 157 1.33 -12.44 12.99
C LEU A 157 1.36 -11.10 13.74
N THR A 158 1.93 -10.06 13.13
CA THR A 158 1.92 -8.71 13.70
C THR A 158 0.49 -8.21 13.92
N ARG A 159 -0.39 -8.39 12.94
CA ARG A 159 -1.78 -7.95 13.03
C ARG A 159 -2.58 -8.72 14.08
N LEU A 160 -2.31 -10.02 14.24
CA LEU A 160 -3.08 -10.92 15.11
C LEU A 160 -2.53 -11.00 16.54
N LEU A 161 -1.23 -10.80 16.75
CA LEU A 161 -0.58 -11.11 18.03
C LEU A 161 0.08 -9.91 18.71
N ASN A 162 0.45 -8.87 17.95
CA ASN A 162 1.09 -7.72 18.55
C ASN A 162 0.07 -6.85 19.29
N GLU A 163 0.29 -6.64 20.59
CA GLU A 163 -0.58 -5.83 21.48
C GLU A 163 -0.72 -4.37 20.99
N THR A 164 0.25 -3.86 20.24
CA THR A 164 0.16 -2.53 19.64
C THR A 164 -0.62 -2.50 18.33
N SER A 165 -0.98 -3.66 17.76
CA SER A 165 -1.80 -3.71 16.53
C SER A 165 -3.21 -3.22 16.81
N PHE A 166 -3.68 -2.21 16.06
CA PHE A 166 -5.06 -1.74 16.18
C PHE A 166 -6.08 -2.87 15.92
N PHE A 167 -5.73 -3.80 15.00
CA PHE A 167 -6.63 -4.90 14.65
C PHE A 167 -6.76 -5.91 15.79
N LYS A 168 -5.62 -6.28 16.43
CA LYS A 168 -5.67 -7.11 17.63
C LYS A 168 -6.48 -6.45 18.74
N GLN A 169 -6.21 -5.17 19.03
CA GLN A 169 -6.96 -4.40 20.03
C GLN A 169 -8.48 -4.40 19.71
N LEU A 170 -8.84 -4.22 18.44
CA LEU A 170 -10.23 -4.26 18.02
C LEU A 170 -10.87 -5.63 18.26
N VAL A 171 -10.18 -6.72 17.93
CA VAL A 171 -10.64 -8.10 18.17
C VAL A 171 -10.83 -8.37 19.66
N ASP A 172 -9.86 -7.95 20.48
CA ASP A 172 -9.89 -8.15 21.93
C ASP A 172 -11.02 -7.37 22.60
N ASP A 173 -11.21 -6.11 22.22
CA ASP A 173 -12.27 -5.23 22.76
C ASP A 173 -13.69 -5.82 22.61
N TYR A 174 -13.90 -6.62 21.56
CA TYR A 174 -15.20 -7.23 21.28
C TYR A 174 -15.26 -8.74 21.57
N ASN A 175 -14.26 -9.31 22.26
CA ASN A 175 -14.13 -10.75 22.49
C ASN A 175 -14.33 -11.56 21.20
N GLY A 176 -13.76 -11.10 20.11
CA GLY A 176 -13.99 -11.64 18.77
C GLY A 176 -12.99 -12.71 18.34
N ILE A 177 -13.19 -13.18 17.13
CA ILE A 177 -12.20 -13.98 16.38
C ILE A 177 -11.55 -13.05 15.36
N GLY A 178 -10.21 -13.01 15.32
CA GLY A 178 -9.45 -12.25 14.32
C GLY A 178 -8.98 -13.15 13.19
N ILE A 179 -9.27 -12.75 11.96
CA ILE A 179 -8.80 -13.42 10.73
C ILE A 179 -7.97 -12.42 9.93
N VAL A 180 -6.76 -12.82 9.49
CA VAL A 180 -6.03 -12.15 8.42
C VAL A 180 -6.23 -12.97 7.15
N TRP A 181 -6.79 -12.31 6.12
CA TRP A 181 -7.16 -12.90 4.85
C TRP A 181 -6.18 -12.50 3.76
N GLU A 182 -5.67 -13.49 3.02
CA GLU A 182 -4.87 -13.27 1.82
C GLU A 182 -5.78 -13.23 0.59
N HIS A 183 -5.50 -12.32 -0.32
CA HIS A 183 -6.26 -12.19 -1.56
C HIS A 183 -5.81 -13.22 -2.60
N ARG A 184 -6.74 -13.74 -3.43
CA ARG A 184 -6.39 -14.61 -4.56
C ARG A 184 -5.29 -13.98 -5.42
N PHE A 185 -4.39 -14.80 -5.94
CA PHE A 185 -3.22 -14.43 -6.75
C PHE A 185 -2.11 -13.68 -6.01
N TYR A 186 -2.18 -13.58 -4.68
CA TYR A 186 -1.10 -13.01 -3.86
C TYR A 186 -0.59 -14.04 -2.85
N GLY A 187 0.70 -13.88 -2.50
CA GLY A 187 1.39 -14.81 -1.58
C GLY A 187 1.27 -16.27 -2.02
N ASN A 188 0.73 -17.11 -1.16
CA ASN A 188 0.49 -18.53 -1.46
C ASN A 188 -0.98 -18.83 -1.88
N SER A 189 -1.82 -17.80 -2.04
CA SER A 189 -3.20 -17.92 -2.53
C SER A 189 -3.26 -17.87 -4.06
N THR A 190 -2.29 -18.45 -4.74
CA THR A 190 -2.19 -18.43 -6.19
C THR A 190 -2.60 -19.77 -6.81
N PRO A 191 -3.46 -19.79 -7.86
CA PRO A 191 -3.81 -21.03 -8.55
C PRO A 191 -2.64 -21.60 -9.36
N THR A 192 -1.67 -20.77 -9.71
CA THR A 192 -0.43 -21.13 -10.41
C THR A 192 0.71 -20.20 -9.96
N PRO A 193 1.98 -20.64 -10.00
CA PRO A 193 3.11 -19.73 -9.78
C PRO A 193 3.05 -18.53 -10.73
N ILE A 194 3.40 -17.35 -10.22
CA ILE A 194 3.39 -16.10 -11.00
C ILE A 194 4.83 -15.66 -11.22
N ASP A 195 5.18 -15.52 -12.49
CA ASP A 195 6.47 -15.00 -12.95
C ASP A 195 6.33 -14.34 -14.34
N LEU A 196 7.44 -13.95 -14.95
CA LEU A 196 7.48 -13.35 -16.30
C LEU A 196 6.98 -14.25 -17.42
N ASN A 197 6.89 -15.57 -17.18
CA ASN A 197 6.46 -16.58 -18.17
C ASN A 197 5.00 -16.97 -17.97
N THR A 198 4.35 -16.51 -16.89
CA THR A 198 2.95 -16.81 -16.63
C THR A 198 2.10 -16.24 -17.76
N PRO A 199 1.31 -17.06 -18.45
CA PRO A 199 0.49 -16.59 -19.55
C PRO A 199 -0.64 -15.69 -19.06
N ALA A 200 -1.03 -14.71 -19.86
CA ALA A 200 -2.07 -13.75 -19.51
C ALA A 200 -3.42 -14.40 -19.16
N GLU A 201 -3.74 -15.52 -19.80
CA GLU A 201 -4.96 -16.31 -19.54
C GLU A 201 -5.04 -16.82 -18.11
N ALA A 202 -3.90 -17.05 -17.45
CA ALA A 202 -3.86 -17.48 -16.06
C ALA A 202 -4.47 -16.42 -15.11
N PHE A 203 -4.46 -15.15 -15.52
CA PHE A 203 -5.02 -14.04 -14.73
C PHE A 203 -6.51 -13.74 -15.02
N GLU A 204 -7.20 -14.51 -15.89
CA GLU A 204 -8.61 -14.26 -16.26
C GLU A 204 -9.50 -14.07 -15.02
N PHE A 205 -9.26 -14.87 -13.99
CA PHE A 205 -10.05 -14.85 -12.74
C PHE A 205 -9.46 -13.95 -11.65
N LEU A 206 -8.38 -13.22 -11.94
CA LEU A 206 -7.89 -12.15 -11.06
C LEU A 206 -8.68 -10.87 -11.31
N ASN A 207 -9.83 -10.79 -10.68
CA ASN A 207 -10.68 -9.60 -10.70
C ASN A 207 -11.39 -9.42 -9.37
N THR A 208 -11.89 -8.22 -9.13
CA THR A 208 -12.49 -7.85 -7.86
C THR A 208 -13.78 -8.61 -7.57
N GLU A 209 -14.61 -8.90 -8.57
CA GLU A 209 -15.86 -9.67 -8.40
C GLU A 209 -15.59 -11.07 -7.84
N GLN A 210 -14.62 -11.78 -8.42
CA GLN A 210 -14.20 -13.10 -7.95
C GLN A 210 -13.66 -13.05 -6.52
N SER A 211 -12.77 -12.07 -6.26
CA SER A 211 -12.11 -11.95 -4.95
C SER A 211 -13.06 -11.56 -3.81
N LEU A 212 -14.15 -10.82 -4.07
CA LEU A 212 -15.20 -10.57 -3.08
C LEU A 212 -16.00 -11.84 -2.82
N LYS A 213 -16.25 -12.64 -3.85
CA LYS A 213 -17.00 -13.90 -3.72
C LYS A 213 -16.20 -14.96 -2.96
N ASP A 214 -14.86 -14.93 -3.00
CA ASP A 214 -14.02 -15.77 -2.14
C ASP A 214 -14.35 -15.58 -0.66
N VAL A 215 -14.43 -14.33 -0.22
CA VAL A 215 -14.73 -14.00 1.18
C VAL A 215 -16.16 -14.45 1.55
N ASP A 216 -17.13 -14.25 0.67
CA ASP A 216 -18.51 -14.72 0.90
C ASP A 216 -18.56 -16.25 1.02
N ALA A 217 -17.89 -16.96 0.13
CA ALA A 217 -17.83 -18.42 0.15
C ALA A 217 -17.11 -18.96 1.40
N PHE A 218 -15.99 -18.35 1.77
CA PHE A 218 -15.26 -18.68 2.99
C PHE A 218 -16.09 -18.46 4.24
N ALA A 219 -16.70 -17.29 4.41
CA ALA A 219 -17.45 -16.95 5.60
C ALA A 219 -18.63 -17.91 5.85
N ARG A 220 -19.29 -18.35 4.77
CA ARG A 220 -20.45 -19.29 4.85
C ARG A 220 -20.09 -20.70 5.24
N GLN A 221 -18.83 -21.10 5.19
CA GLN A 221 -18.36 -22.42 5.62
C GLN A 221 -17.42 -22.37 6.83
N PHE A 222 -17.15 -21.16 7.35
CA PHE A 222 -16.19 -20.99 8.44
C PHE A 222 -16.68 -21.65 9.74
N SER A 223 -15.83 -22.49 10.28
CA SER A 223 -16.03 -23.16 11.58
C SER A 223 -14.70 -23.34 12.30
N ARG A 224 -14.75 -23.55 13.61
CA ARG A 224 -13.54 -23.75 14.42
C ARG A 224 -13.71 -24.92 15.37
N LYS A 225 -12.69 -25.80 15.39
CA LYS A 225 -12.63 -26.89 16.36
C LYS A 225 -12.63 -26.31 17.79
N GLY A 226 -13.48 -26.87 18.65
CA GLY A 226 -13.62 -26.44 20.05
C GLY A 226 -14.57 -25.24 20.25
N VAL A 227 -15.16 -24.69 19.18
CA VAL A 227 -16.20 -23.68 19.26
C VAL A 227 -17.56 -24.33 18.95
N ASN A 228 -18.45 -24.37 19.95
CA ASN A 228 -19.80 -24.93 19.77
C ASN A 228 -20.76 -23.95 19.07
N ALA A 229 -20.41 -22.66 18.99
CA ALA A 229 -21.21 -21.67 18.29
C ALA A 229 -21.04 -21.82 16.79
N THR A 230 -22.11 -21.58 16.03
CA THR A 230 -22.05 -21.46 14.56
C THR A 230 -21.46 -20.12 14.20
N LEU A 231 -20.32 -20.11 13.47
CA LEU A 231 -19.56 -18.90 13.15
C LEU A 231 -19.89 -18.31 11.77
N THR A 232 -20.80 -18.92 11.04
CA THR A 232 -21.24 -18.42 9.73
C THR A 232 -22.06 -17.13 9.84
N PRO A 233 -22.12 -16.29 8.79
CA PRO A 233 -22.74 -14.96 8.84
C PRO A 233 -24.23 -14.92 9.18
N ASP A 234 -24.94 -16.03 9.08
CA ASP A 234 -26.35 -16.14 9.49
C ASP A 234 -26.53 -16.26 10.99
N LYS A 235 -25.48 -16.59 11.75
CA LYS A 235 -25.49 -16.78 13.20
C LYS A 235 -24.55 -15.89 13.97
N THR A 236 -23.47 -15.44 13.35
CA THR A 236 -22.44 -14.61 13.96
C THR A 236 -22.16 -13.39 13.07
N PRO A 237 -22.10 -12.17 13.62
CA PRO A 237 -21.81 -10.98 12.82
C PRO A 237 -20.35 -10.99 12.34
N TRP A 238 -20.15 -10.69 11.07
CA TRP A 238 -18.83 -10.53 10.45
C TRP A 238 -18.54 -9.06 10.19
N VAL A 239 -17.33 -8.65 10.53
CA VAL A 239 -16.81 -7.28 10.36
C VAL A 239 -15.63 -7.31 9.43
N PHE A 240 -15.70 -6.58 8.33
CA PHE A 240 -14.60 -6.49 7.36
C PHE A 240 -13.80 -5.20 7.57
N VAL A 241 -12.48 -5.34 7.70
CA VAL A 241 -11.55 -4.23 7.90
C VAL A 241 -10.52 -4.22 6.79
N GLY A 242 -10.35 -3.09 6.12
CA GLY A 242 -9.34 -2.95 5.08
C GLY A 242 -8.93 -1.50 4.87
N GLY A 243 -7.69 -1.33 4.40
CA GLY A 243 -7.15 -0.03 4.02
C GLY A 243 -6.67 -0.05 2.57
N SER A 244 -6.84 1.07 1.83
CA SER A 244 -6.48 1.16 0.41
C SER A 244 -7.40 0.31 -0.49
N TYR A 245 -6.87 -0.50 -1.40
CA TYR A 245 -7.66 -1.47 -2.17
C TYR A 245 -8.50 -2.40 -1.27
N PRO A 246 -7.99 -2.99 -0.16
CA PRO A 246 -8.84 -3.66 0.82
C PRO A 246 -9.90 -2.76 1.47
N GLY A 247 -9.65 -1.47 1.60
CA GLY A 247 -10.65 -0.51 2.06
C GLY A 247 -11.83 -0.37 1.09
N MET A 248 -11.54 -0.33 -0.22
CA MET A 248 -12.60 -0.40 -1.23
C MET A 248 -13.38 -1.72 -1.11
N ARG A 249 -12.66 -2.84 -0.99
CA ARG A 249 -13.28 -4.16 -0.83
C ARG A 249 -14.14 -4.24 0.43
N ALA A 250 -13.75 -3.59 1.53
CA ALA A 250 -14.59 -3.51 2.74
C ALA A 250 -15.95 -2.85 2.45
N ALA A 251 -15.95 -1.74 1.71
CA ALA A 251 -17.16 -1.07 1.28
C ALA A 251 -17.98 -1.92 0.30
N PHE A 252 -17.32 -2.53 -0.69
CA PHE A 252 -17.97 -3.38 -1.70
C PHE A 252 -18.58 -4.63 -1.07
N MET A 253 -17.88 -5.30 -0.16
CA MET A 253 -18.40 -6.45 0.58
C MET A 253 -19.67 -6.08 1.35
N ARG A 254 -19.65 -4.95 2.07
CA ARG A 254 -20.85 -4.51 2.78
C ARG A 254 -21.99 -4.11 1.84
N ASN A 255 -21.68 -3.56 0.67
CA ASN A 255 -22.70 -3.17 -0.31
C ASN A 255 -23.31 -4.35 -1.06
N MET A 256 -22.47 -5.28 -1.52
CA MET A 256 -22.87 -6.39 -2.40
C MET A 256 -23.23 -7.66 -1.64
N TYR A 257 -22.63 -7.88 -0.48
CA TYR A 257 -22.84 -9.07 0.37
C TYR A 257 -23.27 -8.69 1.80
N PRO A 258 -24.36 -7.89 1.95
CA PRO A 258 -24.80 -7.41 3.27
C PRO A 258 -25.27 -8.54 4.20
N GLU A 259 -25.56 -9.72 3.65
CA GLU A 259 -25.91 -10.92 4.40
C GLU A 259 -24.67 -11.63 4.97
N THR A 260 -23.49 -11.32 4.46
CA THR A 260 -22.21 -11.90 4.89
C THR A 260 -21.46 -10.93 5.80
N ILE A 261 -21.31 -9.67 5.39
CA ILE A 261 -20.62 -8.65 6.17
C ILE A 261 -21.64 -7.73 6.85
N HIS A 262 -21.67 -7.75 8.17
CA HIS A 262 -22.58 -6.93 8.98
C HIS A 262 -22.13 -5.47 9.09
N ALA A 263 -20.83 -5.24 9.25
CA ALA A 263 -20.22 -3.91 9.33
C ALA A 263 -18.86 -3.90 8.65
N SER A 264 -18.40 -2.73 8.21
CA SER A 264 -17.10 -2.57 7.56
C SER A 264 -16.38 -1.29 7.94
N TRP A 265 -15.04 -1.34 7.88
CA TRP A 265 -14.16 -0.19 7.98
C TRP A 265 -13.39 -0.04 6.67
N ALA A 266 -13.67 1.03 5.94
CA ALA A 266 -13.06 1.39 4.67
C ALA A 266 -12.08 2.56 4.90
N SER A 267 -10.82 2.23 5.21
CA SER A 267 -9.76 3.23 5.38
C SER A 267 -9.11 3.54 4.04
N SER A 268 -8.90 4.83 3.75
CA SER A 268 -8.14 5.31 2.57
C SER A 268 -8.55 4.63 1.26
N ALA A 269 -9.87 4.50 1.04
CA ALA A 269 -10.46 3.67 -0.01
C ALA A 269 -10.74 4.46 -1.31
N PRO A 270 -9.95 4.31 -2.38
CA PRO A 270 -10.17 5.00 -3.67
C PRO A 270 -11.20 4.26 -4.53
N VAL A 271 -12.47 4.35 -4.18
CA VAL A 271 -13.55 3.56 -4.80
C VAL A 271 -13.87 3.93 -6.25
N GLU A 272 -13.44 5.11 -6.70
CA GLU A 272 -13.62 5.53 -8.09
C GLU A 272 -12.50 4.98 -8.95
N ALA A 273 -12.83 4.13 -9.91
CA ALA A 273 -11.90 3.72 -10.94
C ALA A 273 -11.70 4.86 -11.95
N SER A 274 -10.46 5.23 -12.21
CA SER A 274 -10.11 6.29 -13.15
C SER A 274 -8.86 5.92 -13.93
N VAL A 275 -8.86 6.13 -15.23
CA VAL A 275 -7.63 5.96 -16.03
C VAL A 275 -6.62 7.01 -15.58
N ASP A 276 -7.01 8.27 -15.59
CA ASP A 276 -6.15 9.38 -15.18
C ASP A 276 -6.22 9.59 -13.66
N GLN A 277 -5.09 9.46 -13.00
CA GLN A 277 -4.88 9.84 -11.61
C GLN A 277 -3.74 10.87 -11.48
N SER A 278 -3.65 11.82 -12.39
CA SER A 278 -2.66 12.90 -12.34
C SER A 278 -2.73 13.69 -11.01
N PHE A 279 -3.91 13.79 -10.43
CA PHE A 279 -4.12 14.43 -9.12
C PHE A 279 -3.50 13.68 -7.93
N TYR A 280 -2.88 12.51 -8.13
CA TYR A 280 -2.14 11.80 -7.08
C TYR A 280 -1.07 12.70 -6.42
N PHE A 281 -0.41 13.56 -7.20
CA PHE A 281 0.67 14.43 -6.72
C PHE A 281 0.17 15.72 -6.07
N SER A 282 -1.10 16.10 -6.23
CA SER A 282 -1.64 17.35 -5.66
C SER A 282 -1.70 17.36 -4.13
N PRO A 283 -2.13 16.28 -3.43
CA PRO A 283 -2.01 16.20 -1.97
C PRO A 283 -0.56 16.22 -1.47
N ILE A 284 0.40 15.70 -2.25
CA ILE A 284 1.82 15.75 -1.92
C ILE A 284 2.29 17.22 -1.93
N TRP A 285 2.02 17.95 -3.00
CA TRP A 285 2.32 19.39 -3.08
C TRP A 285 1.72 20.15 -1.88
N ARG A 286 0.41 19.99 -1.65
CA ARG A 286 -0.27 20.67 -0.53
C ARG A 286 0.32 20.30 0.83
N GLY A 287 0.66 19.03 1.02
CA GLY A 287 1.26 18.53 2.26
C GLY A 287 2.68 19.05 2.48
N MET A 288 3.52 19.13 1.43
CA MET A 288 4.84 19.76 1.50
C MET A 288 4.72 21.21 1.96
N HIS A 289 3.82 21.99 1.36
CA HIS A 289 3.56 23.39 1.77
C HIS A 289 3.07 23.48 3.22
N ALA A 290 2.11 22.66 3.62
CA ALA A 290 1.57 22.63 4.98
C ALA A 290 2.63 22.28 6.05
N LYS A 291 3.64 21.50 5.66
CA LYS A 291 4.75 21.09 6.53
C LYS A 291 5.99 22.00 6.43
N GLY A 292 5.91 23.15 5.75
CA GLY A 292 6.98 24.13 5.66
C GLY A 292 8.04 23.84 4.60
N PHE A 293 7.78 22.92 3.66
CA PHE A 293 8.68 22.55 2.56
C PHE A 293 8.20 23.08 1.20
N GLY A 294 7.51 24.22 1.21
CA GLY A 294 7.04 24.87 -0.02
C GLY A 294 8.19 25.26 -0.97
N ASN A 295 9.32 25.73 -0.42
CA ASN A 295 10.53 26.01 -1.20
C ASN A 295 11.01 24.78 -1.99
N CYS A 296 11.04 23.62 -1.36
CA CYS A 296 11.44 22.37 -2.01
C CYS A 296 10.48 22.01 -3.16
N SER A 297 9.17 22.14 -2.97
CA SER A 297 8.21 21.88 -4.06
C SER A 297 8.36 22.86 -5.21
N GLU A 298 8.62 24.14 -4.94
CA GLU A 298 8.88 25.17 -5.97
C GLU A 298 10.18 24.87 -6.74
N ASP A 299 11.24 24.45 -6.05
CA ASP A 299 12.50 24.08 -6.68
C ASP A 299 12.41 22.80 -7.51
N VAL A 300 11.66 21.79 -7.02
CA VAL A 300 11.34 20.59 -7.81
C VAL A 300 10.54 20.96 -9.06
N HIS A 301 9.51 21.81 -8.91
CA HIS A 301 8.71 22.29 -10.04
C HIS A 301 9.59 22.98 -11.11
N ALA A 302 10.46 23.88 -10.69
CA ALA A 302 11.37 24.58 -11.59
C ALA A 302 12.36 23.61 -12.27
N ALA A 303 12.90 22.64 -11.51
CA ALA A 303 13.82 21.63 -12.03
C ALA A 303 13.12 20.72 -13.07
N VAL A 304 11.92 20.26 -12.79
CA VAL A 304 11.13 19.41 -13.71
C VAL A 304 10.84 20.14 -15.01
N ASN A 305 10.36 21.39 -14.95
CA ASN A 305 10.10 22.19 -16.14
C ASN A 305 11.37 22.44 -16.98
N TYR A 306 12.51 22.66 -16.31
CA TYR A 306 13.79 22.84 -16.99
C TYR A 306 14.23 21.54 -17.69
N MET A 307 14.12 20.39 -17.03
CA MET A 307 14.44 19.08 -17.61
C MET A 307 13.49 18.73 -18.76
N ASP A 308 12.20 18.99 -18.62
CA ASP A 308 11.20 18.79 -19.68
C ASP A 308 11.55 19.60 -20.93
N ASN A 309 11.99 20.86 -20.76
CA ASN A 309 12.41 21.68 -21.89
C ASN A 309 13.68 21.13 -22.59
N ILE A 310 14.65 20.62 -21.83
CA ILE A 310 15.83 19.95 -22.40
C ILE A 310 15.40 18.73 -23.21
N MET A 311 14.53 17.89 -22.64
CA MET A 311 14.04 16.67 -23.29
C MET A 311 13.23 16.94 -24.57
N ASP A 312 12.61 18.12 -24.69
CA ASP A 312 11.90 18.53 -25.90
C ASP A 312 12.83 19.03 -27.01
N THR A 313 13.94 19.68 -26.65
CA THR A 313 14.65 20.55 -27.58
C THR A 313 16.04 20.07 -27.96
N ASP A 314 16.70 19.25 -27.11
CA ASP A 314 18.10 18.86 -27.30
C ASP A 314 18.35 17.40 -26.88
N SER A 315 18.39 16.50 -27.85
CA SER A 315 18.65 15.08 -27.62
C SER A 315 20.02 14.78 -27.01
N ARG A 316 21.05 15.59 -27.33
CA ARG A 316 22.41 15.41 -26.79
C ARG A 316 22.48 15.88 -25.33
N ALA A 317 21.82 16.99 -25.01
CA ALA A 317 21.72 17.46 -23.65
C ALA A 317 20.86 16.51 -22.80
N THR A 318 19.81 15.96 -23.38
CA THR A 318 18.96 14.92 -22.75
C THR A 318 19.75 13.67 -22.38
N ALA A 319 20.60 13.17 -23.29
CA ALA A 319 21.46 12.02 -23.00
C ALA A 319 22.38 12.30 -21.81
N LYS A 320 23.03 13.47 -21.79
CA LYS A 320 23.90 13.90 -20.68
C LYS A 320 23.12 14.07 -19.37
N LEU A 321 21.88 14.58 -19.44
CA LEU A 321 21.02 14.75 -18.27
C LEU A 321 20.72 13.37 -17.63
N LYS A 322 20.34 12.37 -18.42
CA LYS A 322 20.10 11.01 -17.95
C LYS A 322 21.35 10.39 -17.31
N GLU A 323 22.52 10.58 -17.94
CA GLU A 323 23.79 10.10 -17.38
C GLU A 323 24.18 10.83 -16.09
N GLN A 324 23.87 12.12 -15.98
CA GLN A 324 24.13 12.92 -14.78
C GLN A 324 23.34 12.38 -13.57
N PHE A 325 22.11 11.94 -13.77
CA PHE A 325 21.27 11.38 -12.72
C PHE A 325 21.59 9.92 -12.40
N LEU A 326 21.81 9.08 -13.40
CA LEU A 326 21.80 7.63 -13.27
C LEU A 326 23.12 6.95 -13.68
N GLY A 327 24.05 7.70 -14.26
CA GLY A 327 25.34 7.17 -14.72
C GLY A 327 25.36 6.70 -16.17
N LEU A 328 26.53 6.22 -16.61
CA LEU A 328 26.71 5.70 -17.98
C LEU A 328 25.74 4.54 -18.25
N GLY A 329 25.23 4.53 -19.47
CA GLY A 329 24.19 3.57 -19.89
C GLY A 329 22.78 4.12 -19.78
N ALA A 330 22.53 5.13 -18.94
CA ALA A 330 21.20 5.74 -18.80
C ALA A 330 20.76 6.55 -20.02
N ALA A 331 21.70 7.02 -20.83
CA ALA A 331 21.44 7.83 -22.03
C ALA A 331 20.45 7.19 -23.02
N ASN A 332 20.44 5.86 -23.10
CA ASN A 332 19.62 5.10 -24.04
C ASN A 332 18.16 4.94 -23.59
N ASN A 333 17.85 5.27 -22.34
CA ASN A 333 16.47 5.20 -21.86
C ASN A 333 15.57 6.23 -22.54
N SER A 334 14.31 5.88 -22.73
CA SER A 334 13.32 6.82 -23.24
C SER A 334 13.09 7.99 -22.25
N ASN A 335 12.54 9.11 -22.73
CA ASN A 335 12.19 10.23 -21.83
C ASN A 335 11.10 9.81 -20.82
N PRO A 336 10.05 9.05 -21.22
CA PRO A 336 9.06 8.57 -20.26
C PRO A 336 9.63 7.67 -19.16
N THR A 337 10.50 6.72 -19.47
CA THR A 337 11.11 5.87 -18.43
C THR A 337 12.07 6.64 -17.51
N PHE A 338 12.77 7.65 -18.04
CA PHE A 338 13.55 8.56 -17.20
C PHE A 338 12.65 9.42 -16.31
N ALA A 339 11.48 9.84 -16.81
CA ALA A 339 10.49 10.56 -15.99
C ALA A 339 10.03 9.74 -14.78
N ASP A 340 9.86 8.42 -14.92
CA ASP A 340 9.57 7.54 -13.78
C ASP A 340 10.67 7.59 -12.71
N ALA A 341 11.94 7.55 -13.11
CA ALA A 341 13.06 7.67 -12.18
C ALA A 341 13.00 8.97 -11.36
N LEU A 342 12.55 10.07 -11.97
CA LEU A 342 12.39 11.36 -11.29
C LEU A 342 11.24 11.38 -10.28
N THR A 343 10.33 10.39 -10.27
CA THR A 343 9.25 10.28 -9.27
C THR A 343 9.73 9.68 -7.93
N THR A 344 10.90 9.07 -7.91
CA THR A 344 11.37 8.29 -6.76
C THR A 344 11.48 9.07 -5.43
N PRO A 345 11.72 10.39 -5.35
CA PRO A 345 11.66 11.11 -4.08
C PRO A 345 10.29 11.07 -3.41
N PHE A 346 9.21 10.88 -4.18
CA PHE A 346 7.83 10.93 -3.67
C PHE A 346 7.24 9.58 -3.29
N TYR A 347 7.90 8.46 -3.60
CA TYR A 347 7.33 7.12 -3.39
C TYR A 347 7.08 6.79 -1.90
N LEU A 348 7.82 7.43 -0.99
CA LEU A 348 7.62 7.25 0.45
C LEU A 348 6.48 8.11 1.02
N TRP A 349 6.00 9.11 0.27
CA TRP A 349 4.97 10.03 0.77
C TRP A 349 3.74 9.32 1.32
N GLN A 350 3.21 8.38 0.59
CA GLN A 350 2.02 7.64 0.97
C GLN A 350 2.15 7.01 2.37
N SER A 351 3.30 6.44 2.67
CA SER A 351 3.54 5.74 3.93
C SER A 351 4.12 6.62 5.04
N TYR A 352 4.89 7.65 4.71
CA TYR A 352 5.69 8.40 5.68
C TYR A 352 5.48 9.91 5.63
N GLY A 353 4.79 10.46 4.64
CA GLY A 353 4.72 11.91 4.43
C GLY A 353 6.09 12.51 4.18
N MET A 354 6.44 13.53 4.95
CA MET A 354 7.79 14.10 4.91
C MET A 354 8.84 13.21 5.59
N GLU A 355 8.42 12.31 6.48
CA GLU A 355 9.34 11.49 7.27
C GLU A 355 9.85 10.27 6.44
N GLY A 356 10.46 9.29 7.07
CA GLY A 356 11.03 8.10 6.41
C GLY A 356 12.53 7.97 6.63
N GLY A 357 13.06 8.64 7.65
CA GLY A 357 14.47 8.57 8.03
C GLY A 357 15.40 9.06 6.92
N SER A 358 16.52 8.37 6.72
CA SER A 358 17.54 8.69 5.73
C SER A 358 17.07 8.64 4.26
N LEU A 359 15.93 7.97 4.01
CA LEU A 359 15.36 7.81 2.67
C LEU A 359 14.14 8.72 2.44
N GLY A 360 13.66 9.42 3.47
CA GLY A 360 12.45 10.22 3.44
C GLY A 360 12.53 11.47 2.58
N LEU A 361 11.34 11.98 2.22
CA LEU A 361 11.23 13.20 1.40
C LEU A 361 11.84 14.42 2.10
N ARG A 362 11.77 14.50 3.45
CA ARG A 362 12.45 15.54 4.22
C ARG A 362 13.94 15.59 3.92
N GLN A 363 14.62 14.44 3.93
CA GLN A 363 16.07 14.38 3.66
C GLN A 363 16.42 14.83 2.24
N PHE A 364 15.56 14.50 1.28
CA PHE A 364 15.70 15.00 -0.09
C PHE A 364 15.55 16.53 -0.12
N CYS A 365 14.51 17.07 0.49
CA CYS A 365 14.27 18.51 0.55
C CYS A 365 15.40 19.25 1.29
N ASP A 366 15.81 18.78 2.47
CA ASP A 366 16.92 19.38 3.22
C ASP A 366 18.23 19.39 2.42
N TYR A 367 18.47 18.34 1.62
CA TYR A 367 19.62 18.29 0.72
C TYR A 367 19.49 19.29 -0.43
N LEU A 368 18.33 19.32 -1.10
CA LEU A 368 18.07 20.19 -2.25
C LEU A 368 18.20 21.67 -1.86
N GLU A 369 17.60 22.03 -0.72
CA GLU A 369 17.49 23.39 -0.24
C GLU A 369 18.76 23.92 0.45
N LYS A 370 19.79 23.10 0.66
CA LYS A 370 21.02 23.52 1.29
C LYS A 370 22.13 23.81 0.25
N ASP A 371 22.63 25.06 0.24
CA ASP A 371 23.79 25.43 -0.57
C ASP A 371 25.05 24.82 0.07
N PRO A 372 25.76 23.91 -0.63
CA PRO A 372 26.96 23.27 -0.08
C PRO A 372 28.15 24.22 0.10
N LYS A 373 28.16 25.39 -0.58
CA LYS A 373 29.28 26.37 -0.51
C LYS A 373 29.11 27.31 0.67
N THR A 374 27.91 27.80 0.91
CA THR A 374 27.63 28.81 1.95
C THR A 374 27.03 28.22 3.21
N ASN A 375 26.59 26.97 3.15
CA ASN A 375 25.84 26.26 4.21
C ASN A 375 24.53 26.94 4.58
N THR A 376 23.98 27.81 3.72
CA THR A 376 22.71 28.50 3.92
C THR A 376 21.56 27.68 3.34
N THR A 377 20.38 27.83 3.94
CA THR A 377 19.12 27.23 3.45
C THR A 377 18.44 28.19 2.47
N ALA A 378 17.70 27.62 1.52
CA ALA A 378 16.93 28.39 0.54
C ALA A 378 15.91 29.32 1.20
N PRO A 379 15.63 30.47 0.57
CA PRO A 379 14.47 31.29 0.94
C PRO A 379 13.14 30.57 0.64
N ALA A 380 12.02 31.14 1.06
CA ALA A 380 10.70 30.54 0.90
C ALA A 380 10.30 30.25 -0.56
N GLU A 381 10.83 31.02 -1.50
CA GLU A 381 10.63 30.86 -2.94
C GLU A 381 11.58 29.86 -3.62
N GLY A 382 12.46 29.21 -2.87
CA GLY A 382 13.46 28.26 -3.36
C GLY A 382 14.70 28.90 -3.99
N TRP A 383 15.71 28.06 -4.29
CA TRP A 383 16.94 28.47 -4.96
C TRP A 383 16.77 28.74 -6.45
N SER A 384 15.77 28.13 -7.09
CA SER A 384 15.54 28.31 -8.54
C SER A 384 15.34 29.76 -8.94
N LYS A 385 14.76 30.58 -8.06
CA LYS A 385 14.56 32.02 -8.29
C LYS A 385 15.87 32.81 -8.29
N SER A 386 16.80 32.47 -7.41
CA SER A 386 18.06 33.23 -7.26
C SER A 386 19.26 32.60 -7.96
N LYS A 387 19.30 31.27 -8.10
CA LYS A 387 20.41 30.53 -8.72
C LYS A 387 20.05 29.90 -10.07
N GLY A 388 18.76 29.89 -10.42
CA GLY A 388 18.24 29.31 -11.65
C GLY A 388 17.93 27.80 -11.53
N ALA A 389 16.97 27.33 -12.32
CA ALA A 389 16.50 25.95 -12.31
C ALA A 389 17.60 24.92 -12.61
N LYS A 390 18.60 25.28 -13.42
CA LYS A 390 19.75 24.38 -13.66
C LYS A 390 20.49 24.04 -12.37
N TRP A 391 20.64 25.00 -11.46
CA TRP A 391 21.30 24.76 -10.18
C TRP A 391 20.52 23.72 -9.36
N THR A 392 19.20 23.80 -9.32
CA THR A 392 18.35 22.84 -8.62
C THR A 392 18.41 21.45 -9.26
N VAL A 393 18.48 21.36 -10.60
CA VAL A 393 18.71 20.09 -11.31
C VAL A 393 20.06 19.48 -10.92
N ASP A 394 21.15 20.28 -10.92
CA ASP A 394 22.47 19.79 -10.54
C ASP A 394 22.50 19.32 -9.08
N ARG A 395 21.79 20.01 -8.18
CA ARG A 395 21.65 19.59 -6.77
C ARG A 395 20.90 18.27 -6.65
N TRP A 396 19.76 18.14 -7.33
CA TRP A 396 18.96 16.90 -7.33
C TRP A 396 19.78 15.73 -7.87
N ALA A 397 20.40 15.87 -9.03
CA ALA A 397 21.22 14.83 -9.62
C ALA A 397 22.41 14.40 -8.74
N SER A 398 22.88 15.29 -7.85
CA SER A 398 23.94 15.00 -6.88
C SER A 398 23.44 14.40 -5.55
N TYR A 399 22.12 14.21 -5.39
CA TYR A 399 21.56 13.63 -4.16
C TYR A 399 22.06 12.18 -3.99
N PRO A 400 22.82 11.89 -2.90
CA PRO A 400 23.66 10.69 -2.84
C PRO A 400 22.89 9.37 -2.80
N VAL A 401 21.61 9.38 -2.39
CA VAL A 401 20.77 8.18 -2.30
C VAL A 401 19.84 8.02 -3.51
N PHE A 402 19.80 9.00 -4.43
CA PHE A 402 18.86 9.01 -5.55
C PHE A 402 18.95 7.75 -6.41
N VAL A 403 20.17 7.37 -6.83
CA VAL A 403 20.37 6.20 -7.69
C VAL A 403 19.99 4.90 -6.97
N ASN A 404 20.36 4.77 -5.69
CA ASN A 404 20.01 3.59 -4.92
C ASN A 404 18.49 3.47 -4.73
N ASN A 405 17.81 4.60 -4.46
CA ASN A 405 16.35 4.63 -4.37
C ASN A 405 15.71 4.27 -5.72
N THR A 406 16.24 4.83 -6.82
CA THR A 406 15.78 4.51 -8.17
C THR A 406 15.98 3.03 -8.48
N ASN A 407 17.18 2.48 -8.23
CA ASN A 407 17.45 1.06 -8.45
C ASN A 407 16.50 0.15 -7.64
N ALA A 408 16.30 0.47 -6.37
CA ALA A 408 15.39 -0.28 -5.51
C ALA A 408 13.94 -0.17 -5.99
N TYR A 409 13.55 1.00 -6.48
CA TYR A 409 12.17 1.28 -6.85
C TYR A 409 11.83 0.83 -8.28
N LEU A 410 12.80 0.88 -9.21
CA LEU A 410 12.63 0.52 -10.63
C LEU A 410 13.26 -0.84 -11.00
N GLU A 411 13.74 -1.68 -10.07
CA GLU A 411 14.50 -2.94 -10.30
C GLU A 411 15.65 -2.77 -11.31
N THR A 412 16.37 -1.68 -11.24
CA THR A 412 17.43 -1.36 -12.17
C THR A 412 18.80 -1.51 -11.52
N GLU A 413 19.84 -1.45 -12.34
CA GLU A 413 21.23 -1.52 -11.90
C GLU A 413 22.00 -0.24 -12.29
N CYS A 414 21.36 0.92 -12.25
CA CYS A 414 22.02 2.19 -12.45
C CYS A 414 23.05 2.45 -11.34
N SER A 415 24.26 2.87 -11.69
CA SER A 415 25.32 3.01 -10.71
C SER A 415 25.48 4.42 -10.13
N GLY A 416 24.93 5.45 -10.79
CA GLY A 416 25.17 6.86 -10.47
C GLY A 416 26.60 7.35 -10.70
N LYS A 417 27.48 6.52 -11.29
CA LYS A 417 28.87 6.85 -11.59
C LYS A 417 29.07 6.95 -13.08
N LEU A 418 29.56 8.09 -13.55
CA LEU A 418 29.77 8.37 -14.99
C LEU A 418 30.80 7.46 -15.66
N ASN A 419 31.68 6.82 -14.90
CA ASN A 419 32.73 5.95 -15.39
C ASN A 419 32.44 4.45 -15.27
N VAL A 420 31.23 4.07 -14.87
CA VAL A 420 30.81 2.69 -14.70
C VAL A 420 29.63 2.41 -15.61
N THR A 421 29.76 1.43 -16.51
CA THR A 421 28.66 0.94 -17.33
C THR A 421 27.95 -0.16 -16.58
N GLY A 422 26.75 0.11 -16.08
CA GLY A 422 25.82 -0.87 -15.51
C GLY A 422 24.68 -1.17 -16.48
N ASN A 423 23.89 -2.18 -16.20
CA ASN A 423 22.62 -2.40 -16.89
C ASN A 423 21.57 -1.43 -16.32
N CYS A 424 21.56 -0.20 -16.84
CA CYS A 424 20.59 0.83 -16.46
C CYS A 424 19.46 0.89 -17.50
N ASP A 425 18.74 -0.22 -17.68
CA ASP A 425 17.55 -0.29 -18.52
C ASP A 425 16.30 -0.04 -17.65
N LEU A 426 15.70 1.13 -17.80
CA LEU A 426 14.48 1.52 -17.08
C LEU A 426 13.20 0.93 -17.72
N ASN A 427 13.35 0.15 -18.80
CA ASN A 427 12.22 -0.40 -19.54
C ASN A 427 11.93 -1.87 -19.20
N GLN A 428 12.30 -2.31 -18.00
CA GLN A 428 12.14 -3.69 -17.56
C GLN A 428 10.67 -4.02 -17.23
N ARG A 429 10.35 -5.32 -17.22
CA ARG A 429 9.09 -5.85 -16.69
C ARG A 429 9.24 -6.15 -15.20
N PHE A 430 8.15 -6.06 -14.46
CA PHE A 430 8.13 -6.46 -13.05
C PHE A 430 8.40 -7.96 -12.92
N THR A 431 9.22 -8.30 -11.93
CA THR A 431 9.55 -9.69 -11.63
C THR A 431 8.90 -10.21 -10.35
N ASP A 432 8.54 -9.29 -9.44
CA ASP A 432 7.84 -9.64 -8.20
C ASP A 432 6.40 -10.11 -8.51
N PRO A 433 5.98 -11.30 -8.02
CA PRO A 433 4.66 -11.87 -8.29
C PRO A 433 3.48 -10.95 -7.94
N ALA A 434 3.56 -10.24 -6.79
CA ALA A 434 2.49 -9.34 -6.37
C ALA A 434 2.40 -8.11 -7.28
N SER A 435 3.54 -7.61 -7.76
CA SER A 435 3.60 -6.51 -8.73
C SER A 435 3.00 -6.90 -10.08
N ILE A 436 3.29 -8.11 -10.56
CA ILE A 436 2.68 -8.65 -11.79
C ILE A 436 1.16 -8.75 -11.64
N ALA A 437 0.69 -9.36 -10.54
CA ALA A 437 -0.74 -9.52 -10.27
C ALA A 437 -1.46 -8.17 -10.14
N TRP A 438 -0.87 -7.19 -9.43
CA TRP A 438 -1.45 -5.86 -9.29
C TRP A 438 -1.47 -5.11 -10.62
N THR A 439 -0.43 -5.25 -11.44
CA THR A 439 -0.41 -4.67 -12.80
C THR A 439 -1.57 -5.17 -13.62
N TRP A 440 -1.88 -6.48 -13.56
CA TRP A 440 -3.08 -7.01 -14.21
C TRP A 440 -4.36 -6.30 -13.74
N GLN A 441 -4.55 -6.15 -12.43
CA GLN A 441 -5.76 -5.57 -11.87
C GLN A 441 -5.94 -4.10 -12.25
N TYR A 442 -4.91 -3.26 -12.12
CA TYR A 442 -5.08 -1.85 -12.47
C TYR A 442 -5.16 -1.64 -13.98
N CYS A 443 -4.44 -2.43 -14.78
CA CYS A 443 -4.48 -2.34 -16.24
C CYS A 443 -5.79 -2.87 -16.86
N THR A 444 -6.55 -3.69 -16.15
CA THR A 444 -7.79 -4.25 -16.67
C THR A 444 -9.05 -3.63 -16.07
N GLN A 445 -9.03 -3.26 -14.77
CA GLN A 445 -10.21 -2.81 -14.04
C GLN A 445 -10.12 -1.36 -13.54
N TRP A 446 -9.04 -0.98 -12.83
CA TRP A 446 -9.04 0.20 -11.97
C TRP A 446 -8.46 1.44 -12.64
N GLY A 447 -7.48 1.29 -13.53
CA GLY A 447 -6.67 2.38 -14.03
C GLY A 447 -5.65 2.83 -12.99
N TYR A 448 -5.88 3.97 -12.36
CA TYR A 448 -4.98 4.55 -11.35
C TYR A 448 -3.62 4.94 -11.92
N PHE A 449 -3.61 5.38 -13.17
CA PHE A 449 -2.40 5.83 -13.85
C PHE A 449 -1.95 7.17 -13.25
N GLN A 450 -0.88 7.13 -12.45
CA GLN A 450 -0.33 8.29 -11.73
C GLN A 450 0.51 9.14 -12.70
N SER A 451 -0.16 9.73 -13.68
CA SER A 451 0.44 10.60 -14.67
C SER A 451 0.79 11.98 -14.09
N ALA A 452 1.47 12.81 -14.87
CA ALA A 452 1.90 14.12 -14.44
C ALA A 452 0.74 15.07 -14.12
N ASN A 453 0.80 15.74 -12.97
CA ASN A 453 -0.09 16.82 -12.58
C ASN A 453 0.40 18.15 -13.17
N LEU A 454 0.10 18.39 -14.42
CA LEU A 454 0.54 19.60 -15.13
C LEU A 454 0.00 20.89 -14.49
N GLY A 455 0.76 21.98 -14.60
CA GLY A 455 0.40 23.30 -14.08
C GLY A 455 1.23 23.74 -12.90
N SER A 456 0.75 24.69 -12.10
CA SER A 456 1.52 25.33 -11.02
C SER A 456 1.92 24.43 -9.86
N GLN A 457 1.31 23.26 -9.73
CA GLN A 457 1.61 22.28 -8.69
C GLN A 457 2.32 21.03 -9.23
N GLN A 458 2.92 21.13 -10.41
CA GLN A 458 3.60 20.00 -11.06
C GLN A 458 4.85 19.57 -10.28
N LEU A 459 4.89 18.30 -9.87
CA LEU A 459 6.01 17.66 -9.19
C LEU A 459 6.74 16.63 -10.06
N VAL A 460 6.12 16.18 -11.15
CA VAL A 460 6.66 15.12 -12.00
C VAL A 460 6.67 15.56 -13.48
N SER A 461 7.61 15.02 -14.23
CA SER A 461 7.81 15.35 -15.64
C SER A 461 6.56 15.04 -16.48
N LYS A 462 6.24 15.91 -17.45
CA LYS A 462 5.16 15.69 -18.41
C LYS A 462 5.30 14.41 -19.23
N TYR A 463 6.51 13.86 -19.32
CA TYR A 463 6.77 12.58 -19.95
C TYR A 463 6.23 11.38 -19.17
N ASN A 464 5.88 11.57 -17.88
CA ASN A 464 5.05 10.61 -17.15
C ASN A 464 3.58 10.78 -17.56
N SER A 465 3.28 10.41 -18.79
CA SER A 465 1.99 10.59 -19.44
C SER A 465 1.09 9.37 -19.30
N LEU A 466 -0.20 9.52 -19.63
CA LEU A 466 -1.15 8.39 -19.66
C LEU A 466 -0.72 7.32 -20.67
N GLU A 467 -0.17 7.73 -21.83
CA GLU A 467 0.34 6.79 -22.83
C GLU A 467 1.51 5.97 -22.27
N HIS A 468 2.42 6.61 -21.52
CA HIS A 468 3.51 5.91 -20.86
C HIS A 468 3.00 4.89 -19.83
N GLN A 469 2.01 5.26 -19.02
CA GLN A 469 1.41 4.34 -18.05
C GLN A 469 0.70 3.16 -18.73
N LYS A 470 0.05 3.40 -19.87
CA LYS A 470 -0.52 2.35 -20.72
C LYS A 470 0.57 1.43 -21.28
N ASP A 471 1.70 2.01 -21.72
CA ASP A 471 2.82 1.23 -22.26
C ASP A 471 3.43 0.30 -21.21
N ILE A 472 3.47 0.71 -19.93
CA ILE A 472 3.88 -0.17 -18.81
C ILE A 472 2.97 -1.40 -18.76
N CYS A 473 1.65 -1.22 -18.87
CA CYS A 473 0.68 -2.31 -18.89
C CYS A 473 0.96 -3.32 -20.01
N HIS A 474 1.09 -2.83 -21.25
CA HIS A 474 1.30 -3.68 -22.42
C HIS A 474 2.71 -4.28 -22.47
N ARG A 475 3.70 -3.61 -21.90
CA ARG A 475 5.04 -4.17 -21.73
C ARG A 475 5.04 -5.32 -20.71
N GLN A 476 4.28 -5.20 -19.62
CA GLN A 476 4.17 -6.27 -18.63
C GLN A 476 3.51 -7.52 -19.21
N PHE A 477 2.50 -7.36 -20.06
CA PHE A 477 1.74 -8.44 -20.67
C PHE A 477 1.76 -8.37 -22.21
N PRO A 478 2.94 -8.56 -22.87
CA PRO A 478 3.10 -8.28 -24.30
C PRO A 478 2.29 -9.19 -25.22
N ASN A 479 1.92 -10.39 -24.74
CA ASN A 479 1.20 -11.40 -25.52
C ASN A 479 -0.25 -11.56 -25.05
N ALA A 480 -0.76 -10.67 -24.21
CA ALA A 480 -2.12 -10.78 -23.68
C ALA A 480 -3.16 -10.61 -24.80
N PRO A 481 -4.16 -11.53 -24.90
CA PRO A 481 -5.22 -11.40 -25.88
C PRO A 481 -6.11 -10.18 -25.56
N LYS A 482 -6.48 -9.42 -26.58
CA LYS A 482 -7.31 -8.21 -26.43
C LYS A 482 -8.67 -8.47 -25.75
N SER A 483 -9.17 -9.70 -25.79
CA SER A 483 -10.40 -10.12 -25.12
C SER A 483 -10.29 -10.12 -23.59
N LEU A 484 -9.09 -10.35 -23.05
CA LEU A 484 -8.81 -10.38 -21.61
C LEU A 484 -8.10 -9.12 -21.12
N PHE A 485 -7.26 -8.52 -21.97
CA PHE A 485 -6.44 -7.38 -21.64
C PHE A 485 -6.76 -6.21 -22.58
N PRO A 486 -7.64 -5.29 -22.17
CA PRO A 486 -8.06 -4.18 -23.02
C PRO A 486 -6.93 -3.16 -23.24
N GLU A 487 -7.04 -2.34 -24.27
CA GLU A 487 -6.06 -1.28 -24.57
C GLU A 487 -5.98 -0.25 -23.42
N TRP A 488 -7.13 0.08 -22.82
CA TRP A 488 -7.26 0.94 -21.64
C TRP A 488 -8.09 0.24 -20.57
N PRO A 489 -7.81 0.44 -19.28
CA PRO A 489 -8.58 -0.14 -18.18
C PRO A 489 -10.08 0.15 -18.31
N ASN A 490 -10.92 -0.85 -18.03
CA ASN A 490 -12.37 -0.72 -18.19
C ASN A 490 -13.02 -0.07 -16.95
N THR A 491 -12.58 1.17 -16.65
CA THR A 491 -13.00 1.93 -15.47
C THR A 491 -14.51 2.21 -15.45
N ALA A 492 -15.13 2.45 -16.62
CA ALA A 492 -16.57 2.69 -16.71
C ALA A 492 -17.39 1.46 -16.25
N ARG A 493 -16.99 0.24 -16.68
CA ARG A 493 -17.62 -1.00 -16.22
C ARG A 493 -17.38 -1.21 -14.71
N THR A 494 -16.18 -0.95 -14.24
CA THR A 494 -15.79 -1.10 -12.84
C THR A 494 -16.65 -0.18 -11.95
N ASN A 495 -16.76 1.11 -12.28
CA ASN A 495 -17.61 2.06 -11.53
C ASN A 495 -19.08 1.68 -11.59
N LYS A 496 -19.58 1.19 -12.74
CA LYS A 496 -20.97 0.72 -12.85
C LYS A 496 -21.26 -0.47 -11.91
N ILE A 497 -20.30 -1.38 -11.73
CA ILE A 497 -20.47 -2.55 -10.87
C ILE A 497 -20.38 -2.17 -9.40
N PHE A 498 -19.39 -1.38 -9.02
CA PHE A 498 -19.07 -1.13 -7.61
C PHE A 498 -19.67 0.18 -7.06
N GLY A 499 -20.10 1.08 -7.92
CA GLY A 499 -20.81 2.30 -7.55
C GLY A 499 -19.95 3.56 -7.51
N GLY A 500 -18.64 3.45 -7.67
CA GLY A 500 -17.72 4.59 -7.68
C GLY A 500 -17.96 5.55 -6.51
N TRP A 501 -17.89 6.85 -6.74
CA TRP A 501 -18.15 7.86 -5.71
C TRP A 501 -19.54 7.85 -5.09
N ASP A 502 -20.52 7.19 -5.72
CA ASP A 502 -21.91 7.15 -5.24
C ASP A 502 -22.14 6.03 -4.21
N ILE A 503 -21.15 5.19 -3.97
CA ILE A 503 -21.27 4.06 -3.03
C ILE A 503 -21.53 4.54 -1.59
N ARG A 504 -22.64 4.13 -0.98
CA ARG A 504 -23.04 4.45 0.40
C ARG A 504 -23.63 3.22 1.08
N PRO A 505 -22.82 2.17 1.37
CA PRO A 505 -23.34 1.00 2.12
C PRO A 505 -23.71 1.41 3.55
N SER A 506 -24.71 0.75 4.11
CA SER A 506 -25.02 0.91 5.53
C SER A 506 -23.94 0.26 6.40
N ASN A 507 -23.85 0.63 7.67
CA ASN A 507 -22.88 0.08 8.63
C ASN A 507 -21.43 0.11 8.11
N THR A 508 -21.06 1.16 7.42
CA THR A 508 -19.70 1.36 6.91
C THR A 508 -19.13 2.66 7.47
N TYR A 509 -17.94 2.55 8.03
CA TYR A 509 -17.14 3.67 8.49
C TYR A 509 -16.03 3.97 7.47
N TRP A 510 -15.87 5.25 7.13
CA TRP A 510 -14.89 5.73 6.18
C TRP A 510 -13.84 6.61 6.85
N SER A 511 -12.60 6.41 6.53
CA SER A 511 -11.50 7.25 7.00
C SER A 511 -10.51 7.54 5.88
N ASN A 512 -9.93 8.74 5.87
CA ASN A 512 -8.90 9.15 4.94
C ASN A 512 -7.91 10.09 5.63
N GLY A 513 -6.66 10.11 5.21
CA GLY A 513 -5.73 11.18 5.57
C GLY A 513 -5.99 12.44 4.74
N GLU A 514 -5.74 13.62 5.33
CA GLU A 514 -5.88 14.91 4.65
C GLU A 514 -5.01 15.01 3.40
N PHE A 515 -3.75 14.55 3.51
CA PHE A 515 -2.76 14.56 2.43
C PHE A 515 -2.52 13.18 1.81
N ASP A 516 -3.50 12.29 1.95
CA ASP A 516 -3.48 10.97 1.30
C ASP A 516 -3.70 11.13 -0.21
N PRO A 517 -2.74 10.72 -1.06
CA PRO A 517 -2.89 10.77 -2.52
C PRO A 517 -4.11 9.98 -3.02
N TRP A 518 -4.48 8.90 -2.35
CA TRP A 518 -5.61 8.05 -2.73
C TRP A 518 -6.97 8.64 -2.32
N ARG A 519 -6.98 9.62 -1.41
CA ARG A 519 -8.21 10.37 -1.10
C ARG A 519 -8.79 11.07 -2.32
N THR A 520 -7.97 11.39 -3.32
CA THR A 520 -8.42 12.02 -4.57
C THR A 520 -9.52 11.23 -5.29
N LEU A 521 -9.55 9.91 -5.13
CA LEU A 521 -10.54 8.99 -5.72
C LEU A 521 -11.45 8.33 -4.67
N SER A 522 -11.45 8.81 -3.42
CA SER A 522 -12.36 8.33 -2.37
C SER A 522 -13.66 9.17 -2.34
N PRO A 523 -14.74 8.67 -1.71
CA PRO A 523 -15.96 9.46 -1.53
C PRO A 523 -15.76 10.74 -0.70
N ALA A 524 -14.66 10.86 0.03
CA ALA A 524 -14.24 12.02 0.81
C ALA A 524 -13.29 12.95 0.03
N SER A 525 -13.19 12.80 -1.30
CA SER A 525 -12.33 13.63 -2.14
C SER A 525 -12.70 15.11 -2.04
N ALA A 526 -11.68 15.97 -1.96
CA ALA A 526 -11.82 17.42 -2.02
C ALA A 526 -11.44 18.00 -3.39
N GLU A 527 -11.17 17.15 -4.37
CA GLU A 527 -10.70 17.56 -5.69
C GLU A 527 -11.84 18.19 -6.53
N PRO A 528 -11.52 19.13 -7.44
CA PRO A 528 -12.54 19.85 -8.21
C PRO A 528 -13.43 18.97 -9.10
N PHE A 529 -12.93 17.81 -9.51
CA PHE A 529 -13.63 16.86 -10.38
C PHE A 529 -14.48 15.85 -9.59
N ALA A 530 -14.28 15.73 -8.27
CA ALA A 530 -15.06 14.85 -7.42
C ALA A 530 -16.48 15.42 -7.17
N PRO A 531 -17.45 14.59 -6.75
CA PRO A 531 -18.79 15.06 -6.41
C PRO A 531 -18.75 16.16 -5.34
N LYS A 532 -19.35 17.32 -5.67
CA LYS A 532 -19.37 18.47 -4.77
C LYS A 532 -20.39 18.29 -3.65
N GLY A 533 -20.10 18.88 -2.48
CA GLY A 533 -21.05 18.97 -1.37
C GLY A 533 -21.16 17.70 -0.52
N VAL A 534 -20.27 16.74 -0.70
CA VAL A 534 -20.19 15.57 0.21
C VAL A 534 -19.63 16.04 1.56
N GLN A 535 -20.42 15.87 2.61
CA GLN A 535 -20.05 16.20 3.98
C GLN A 535 -19.64 14.95 4.73
N VAL A 536 -18.45 14.95 5.31
CA VAL A 536 -18.01 13.90 6.23
C VAL A 536 -18.63 14.18 7.59
N ILE A 537 -19.48 13.26 8.06
CA ILE A 537 -20.21 13.38 9.33
C ILE A 537 -19.69 12.36 10.34
N GLN A 538 -19.73 12.74 11.63
CA GLN A 538 -19.31 11.87 12.75
C GLN A 538 -20.50 11.30 13.54
N ASP A 539 -21.72 11.74 13.24
CA ASP A 539 -22.93 11.18 13.81
C ASP A 539 -23.15 9.75 13.28
N VAL A 540 -23.20 8.79 14.20
CA VAL A 540 -23.32 7.37 13.83
C VAL A 540 -24.67 7.12 13.18
N PRO A 541 -24.71 6.63 11.94
CA PRO A 541 -25.96 6.27 11.29
C PRO A 541 -26.64 5.10 12.00
N LYS A 542 -27.96 5.15 12.14
CA LYS A 542 -28.72 4.03 12.68
C LYS A 542 -28.40 2.75 11.91
N CYS A 543 -28.30 1.64 12.62
CA CYS A 543 -27.99 0.35 12.06
C CYS A 543 -28.87 0.00 10.84
N GLY A 544 -28.22 -0.47 9.77
CA GLY A 544 -28.86 -0.82 8.50
C GLY A 544 -29.28 0.37 7.65
N LYS A 545 -29.08 1.61 8.11
CA LYS A 545 -29.39 2.82 7.34
C LYS A 545 -28.16 3.29 6.54
N LYS A 546 -28.38 3.56 5.26
CA LYS A 546 -27.41 4.23 4.40
C LYS A 546 -27.41 5.73 4.71
N THR A 547 -26.27 6.39 4.60
CA THR A 547 -26.20 7.86 4.55
C THR A 547 -26.78 8.36 3.23
N SER A 548 -27.12 9.63 3.17
CA SER A 548 -27.51 10.27 1.90
C SER A 548 -26.31 10.32 0.94
N ARG A 549 -26.56 10.60 -0.35
CA ARG A 549 -25.51 10.76 -1.36
C ARG A 549 -24.49 11.83 -0.97
N ASN A 550 -24.96 12.88 -0.28
CA ASN A 550 -24.14 14.03 0.12
C ASN A 550 -23.56 13.90 1.53
N GLU A 551 -23.72 12.75 2.18
CA GLU A 551 -23.17 12.47 3.50
C GLU A 551 -22.31 11.22 3.49
N LEU A 552 -21.20 11.27 4.20
CA LEU A 552 -20.30 10.16 4.39
C LEU A 552 -19.99 10.02 5.89
N PHE A 553 -20.38 8.91 6.51
CA PHE A 553 -20.05 8.68 7.92
C PHE A 553 -18.59 8.31 8.06
N GLY A 554 -17.79 9.17 8.69
CA GLY A 554 -16.36 8.93 8.78
C GLY A 554 -15.56 10.10 9.35
N LEU A 555 -14.25 10.08 9.07
CA LEU A 555 -13.31 11.12 9.47
C LEU A 555 -12.24 11.33 8.40
N VAL A 556 -11.91 12.58 8.12
CA VAL A 556 -10.68 12.95 7.42
C VAL A 556 -9.67 13.38 8.49
N LEU A 557 -8.63 12.59 8.67
CA LEU A 557 -7.61 12.82 9.68
C LEU A 557 -6.70 13.97 9.23
N LYS A 558 -6.60 14.99 10.06
CA LYS A 558 -5.76 16.15 9.80
C LYS A 558 -4.28 15.75 9.76
N ASP A 559 -3.53 16.36 8.85
CA ASP A 559 -2.08 16.14 8.69
C ASP A 559 -1.64 14.70 8.38
N ALA A 560 -2.58 13.80 8.09
CA ALA A 560 -2.35 12.38 7.86
C ALA A 560 -2.20 12.04 6.37
N GLN A 561 -1.48 10.96 6.12
CA GLN A 561 -1.37 10.32 4.82
C GLN A 561 -2.19 9.01 4.79
N HIS A 562 -1.72 8.00 4.05
CA HIS A 562 -2.47 6.80 3.73
C HIS A 562 -2.61 5.84 4.93
N CYS A 563 -3.84 5.49 5.30
CA CYS A 563 -4.17 4.53 6.37
C CYS A 563 -3.59 4.89 7.77
N TYR A 564 -3.38 6.17 8.08
CA TYR A 564 -2.80 6.59 9.37
C TYR A 564 -3.71 6.30 10.57
N ASP A 565 -4.99 6.08 10.36
CA ASP A 565 -5.94 5.62 11.37
C ASP A 565 -5.62 4.21 11.92
N PHE A 566 -4.92 3.39 11.14
CA PHE A 566 -4.46 2.05 11.56
C PHE A 566 -3.19 2.08 12.42
N ARG A 567 -2.52 3.22 12.51
CA ARG A 567 -1.27 3.37 13.25
C ARG A 567 -1.51 3.64 14.72
N THR A 568 -0.84 2.86 15.54
CA THR A 568 -0.84 2.98 17.00
C THR A 568 0.54 3.32 17.56
N THR A 569 1.56 3.21 16.73
CA THR A 569 2.97 3.49 17.02
C THR A 569 3.62 4.25 15.86
N GLY A 570 4.78 4.84 16.06
CA GLY A 570 5.51 5.57 15.04
C GLY A 570 4.86 6.90 14.66
N SER A 571 4.77 7.21 13.37
CA SER A 571 4.13 8.42 12.86
C SER A 571 2.62 8.39 13.09
N THR A 572 2.19 8.74 14.29
CA THR A 572 0.78 8.89 14.66
C THR A 572 0.34 10.35 14.49
N VAL A 573 -0.95 10.53 14.23
CA VAL A 573 -1.58 11.86 14.23
C VAL A 573 -2.64 11.92 15.34
N PRO A 574 -2.95 13.11 15.89
CA PRO A 574 -3.95 13.25 16.95
C PRO A 574 -5.31 12.64 16.62
N ASP A 575 -5.71 12.70 15.34
CA ASP A 575 -6.99 12.16 14.87
C ASP A 575 -7.01 10.63 14.74
N GLY A 576 -5.87 9.95 14.79
CA GLY A 576 -5.81 8.48 14.73
C GLY A 576 -6.60 7.77 15.82
N PRO A 577 -6.36 8.06 17.12
CA PRO A 577 -7.19 7.56 18.22
C PRO A 577 -8.67 7.97 18.10
N VAL A 578 -8.96 9.19 17.63
CA VAL A 578 -10.34 9.68 17.42
C VAL A 578 -11.04 8.81 16.39
N SER A 579 -10.39 8.53 15.24
CA SER A 579 -10.91 7.66 14.18
C SER A 579 -11.24 6.26 14.72
N ARG A 580 -10.29 5.63 15.43
CA ARG A 580 -10.50 4.30 16.02
C ARG A 580 -11.65 4.28 17.05
N THR A 581 -11.78 5.33 17.85
CA THR A 581 -12.87 5.47 18.83
C THR A 581 -14.23 5.63 18.14
N LEU A 582 -14.29 6.43 17.08
CA LEU A 582 -15.52 6.64 16.31
C LEU A 582 -16.01 5.35 15.66
N PHE A 583 -15.10 4.56 15.08
CA PHE A 583 -15.46 3.24 14.56
C PHE A 583 -15.97 2.30 15.67
N ARG A 584 -15.29 2.23 16.83
CA ARG A 584 -15.74 1.41 17.97
C ARG A 584 -17.14 1.81 18.44
N LYS A 585 -17.42 3.10 18.57
CA LYS A 585 -18.74 3.61 18.91
C LYS A 585 -19.79 3.12 17.91
N ALA A 586 -19.53 3.27 16.61
CA ALA A 586 -20.43 2.84 15.57
C ALA A 586 -20.64 1.33 15.56
N LEU A 587 -19.56 0.56 15.68
CA LEU A 587 -19.63 -0.90 15.70
C LEU A 587 -20.44 -1.42 16.88
N SER A 588 -20.26 -0.84 18.08
CA SER A 588 -21.03 -1.20 19.27
C SER A 588 -22.55 -1.00 19.06
N GLU A 589 -22.94 0.08 18.38
CA GLU A 589 -24.33 0.35 18.04
C GLU A 589 -24.86 -0.61 16.98
N TRP A 590 -24.07 -0.87 15.93
CA TRP A 590 -24.48 -1.75 14.84
C TRP A 590 -24.53 -3.22 15.26
N LEU A 591 -23.69 -3.69 16.15
CA LEU A 591 -23.74 -5.06 16.66
C LEU A 591 -25.04 -5.35 17.44
N GLN A 592 -25.61 -4.34 18.13
CA GLN A 592 -26.87 -4.51 18.86
C GLN A 592 -28.07 -4.83 17.96
N CYS A 593 -28.03 -4.43 16.72
CA CYS A 593 -29.11 -4.70 15.77
C CYS A 593 -28.90 -5.97 14.93
N TYR A 594 -27.79 -6.67 15.11
CA TYR A 594 -27.57 -7.95 14.44
C TYR A 594 -28.60 -8.97 14.93
N LYS A 595 -29.29 -9.60 13.98
CA LYS A 595 -30.30 -10.63 14.29
C LYS A 595 -29.91 -11.94 13.61
N PRO A 596 -29.53 -12.98 14.36
CA PRO A 596 -29.31 -14.31 13.81
C PRO A 596 -30.53 -14.78 13.04
N LYS A 597 -30.36 -15.30 11.83
CA LYS A 597 -31.47 -15.82 11.03
C LYS A 597 -32.10 -17.05 11.73
N LYS A 598 -33.43 -17.05 11.90
CA LYS A 598 -34.18 -18.23 12.34
C LYS A 598 -34.35 -19.13 11.14
N GLY A 599 -33.87 -20.39 11.20
CA GLY A 599 -34.14 -21.42 10.18
C GLY A 599 -32.85 -22.08 9.65
N GLN A 600 -33.01 -23.26 9.11
CA GLN A 600 -31.97 -24.21 8.72
C GLN A 600 -30.91 -23.58 7.83
N SER A 601 -29.65 -23.77 8.22
CA SER A 601 -28.53 -23.72 7.28
C SER A 601 -28.72 -24.82 6.25
N LYS A 602 -29.14 -24.49 5.02
CA LYS A 602 -28.98 -25.45 3.92
C LYS A 602 -27.48 -25.62 3.72
N PRO A 603 -26.97 -26.86 3.77
CA PRO A 603 -25.58 -27.08 3.37
C PRO A 603 -25.43 -26.56 1.93
N TRP A 604 -24.36 -25.85 1.69
CA TRP A 604 -23.99 -25.42 0.36
C TRP A 604 -23.61 -26.68 -0.42
N ASN A 605 -24.44 -27.08 -1.35
CA ASN A 605 -24.06 -28.13 -2.30
C ASN A 605 -23.10 -27.47 -3.29
N ALA A 606 -21.86 -27.93 -3.26
CA ALA A 606 -20.75 -27.57 -4.16
C ALA A 606 -21.12 -27.83 -5.63
#